data_fa28ab43ae08a8685a2e3c82c7aa96c1
#
_entry.id   fa28ab43ae08a8685a2e3c82c7aa96c1
#
_cell.length_a   1.000
_cell.length_b   1.000
_cell.length_c   1.000
_cell.angle_alpha   90.00
_cell.angle_beta   90.00
_cell.angle_gamma   90.00
#
_symmetry.space_group_name_H-M   'P 1'
#
loop_
_entity.id
_entity.type
_entity.pdbx_description
1 polymer ?
#
loop_
_entity_poly.entity_id
_entity_poly.type
_entity_poly.pdbx_seq_one_letter_code
_entity_poly.pdbx_strand_id
1 'polypeptide(L)'
;EKAVAAARATMSQLITAQGAKGTDAPEVKRAAAALSSASLSLSYTNIFASHDGDLGQLRVHPGSVVSPGQALVPLIEANSYWIQANFKEDQTGLLKVGMVATIELDLYPDVTYTGVVEAISPASGSSFSLLPPENATGNWVKVPQRFPVLIRLDTASLPADYPLRVGASSTVTVDTTQQQSLPLTPAVSLPDSQPETKLETKPDAQETP
;
A
#
# COMPACT_ATOMS: atom_id res chain seq x y z
N GLU A 1 -19.90 42.99 53.10
CA GLU A 1 -19.70 41.65 52.50
C GLU A 1 -20.49 41.45 51.22
N LYS A 2 -21.81 41.83 51.16
CA LYS A 2 -22.64 41.66 49.96
C LYS A 2 -22.10 42.43 48.73
N ALA A 3 -21.57 43.64 48.93
CA ALA A 3 -21.00 44.44 47.84
C ALA A 3 -19.71 43.81 47.24
N VAL A 4 -18.89 43.20 48.09
CA VAL A 4 -17.66 42.49 47.64
C VAL A 4 -18.02 41.21 46.85
N ALA A 5 -19.05 40.49 47.30
CA ALA A 5 -19.53 39.31 46.58
C ALA A 5 -20.11 39.66 45.19
N ALA A 6 -20.88 40.77 45.11
CA ALA A 6 -21.41 41.25 43.83
C ALA A 6 -20.29 41.70 42.88
N ALA A 7 -19.28 42.43 43.37
CA ALA A 7 -18.12 42.82 42.56
C ALA A 7 -17.32 41.61 42.02
N ARG A 8 -17.14 40.59 42.86
CA ARG A 8 -16.48 39.31 42.41
C ARG A 8 -17.29 38.59 41.34
N ALA A 9 -18.62 38.54 41.50
CA ALA A 9 -19.47 37.90 40.47
C ALA A 9 -19.41 38.66 39.14
N THR A 10 -19.44 39.99 39.17
CA THR A 10 -19.29 40.84 37.99
C THR A 10 -17.92 40.65 37.32
N MET A 11 -16.84 40.59 38.10
CA MET A 11 -15.50 40.36 37.61
C MET A 11 -15.37 38.97 36.97
N SER A 12 -15.93 37.93 37.58
CA SER A 12 -15.99 36.57 37.01
C SER A 12 -16.75 36.52 35.69
N GLN A 13 -17.89 37.26 35.60
CA GLN A 13 -18.65 37.35 34.34
C GLN A 13 -17.84 38.08 33.24
N LEU A 14 -17.12 39.13 33.57
CA LEU A 14 -16.27 39.86 32.62
C LEU A 14 -15.09 38.99 32.14
N ILE A 15 -14.48 38.22 33.03
CA ILE A 15 -13.40 37.27 32.66
C ILE A 15 -13.94 36.21 31.72
N THR A 16 -15.14 35.67 32.02
CA THR A 16 -15.79 34.64 31.16
C THR A 16 -16.20 35.22 29.80
N ALA A 17 -16.71 36.48 29.79
CA ALA A 17 -17.07 37.19 28.56
C ALA A 17 -15.86 37.57 27.70
N GLN A 18 -14.71 37.81 28.32
CA GLN A 18 -13.45 38.11 27.60
C GLN A 18 -12.87 36.90 26.87
N GLY A 19 -13.28 35.69 27.26
CA GLY A 19 -12.80 34.42 26.67
C GLY A 19 -11.33 34.14 26.96
N ALA A 20 -10.83 33.10 26.33
CA ALA A 20 -9.44 32.71 26.41
C ALA A 20 -8.54 33.78 25.74
N LYS A 21 -7.46 34.18 26.43
CA LYS A 21 -6.48 35.16 25.93
C LYS A 21 -5.24 34.45 25.40
N GLY A 22 -4.53 35.06 24.48
CA GLY A 22 -3.30 34.53 23.92
C GLY A 22 -3.54 33.45 22.88
N THR A 23 -2.69 32.44 22.86
CA THR A 23 -2.76 31.34 21.90
C THR A 23 -4.02 30.48 22.01
N ASP A 24 -4.70 30.54 23.17
CA ASP A 24 -5.94 29.79 23.43
C ASP A 24 -7.22 30.48 22.98
N ALA A 25 -7.12 31.75 22.58
CA ALA A 25 -8.26 32.48 22.06
C ALA A 25 -8.86 31.80 20.84
N PRO A 26 -10.21 31.64 20.74
CA PRO A 26 -10.87 30.94 19.64
C PRO A 26 -10.51 31.53 18.27
N GLU A 27 -10.28 32.84 18.20
CA GLU A 27 -9.90 33.51 16.95
C GLU A 27 -8.48 33.15 16.53
N VAL A 28 -7.54 33.05 17.48
CA VAL A 28 -6.15 32.61 17.20
C VAL A 28 -6.13 31.17 16.76
N LYS A 29 -6.90 30.29 17.41
CA LYS A 29 -7.04 28.88 16.97
C LYS A 29 -7.63 28.76 15.56
N ARG A 30 -8.64 29.56 15.23
CA ARG A 30 -9.22 29.63 13.90
C ARG A 30 -8.22 30.11 12.85
N ALA A 31 -7.48 31.17 13.15
CA ALA A 31 -6.44 31.71 12.28
C ALA A 31 -5.29 30.69 12.08
N ALA A 32 -4.86 30.02 13.14
CA ALA A 32 -3.85 28.97 13.09
C ALA A 32 -4.33 27.78 12.25
N ALA A 33 -5.58 27.33 12.38
CA ALA A 33 -6.16 26.28 11.56
C ALA A 33 -6.23 26.69 10.07
N ALA A 34 -6.61 27.95 9.79
CA ALA A 34 -6.63 28.46 8.42
C ALA A 34 -5.22 28.52 7.81
N LEU A 35 -4.21 28.96 8.60
CA LEU A 35 -2.81 28.94 8.17
C LEU A 35 -2.32 27.52 7.89
N SER A 36 -2.62 26.58 8.78
CA SER A 36 -2.27 25.17 8.60
C SER A 36 -2.90 24.58 7.33
N SER A 37 -4.18 24.87 7.08
CA SER A 37 -4.88 24.44 5.86
C SER A 37 -4.27 25.06 4.60
N ALA A 38 -3.91 26.34 4.63
CA ALA A 38 -3.27 27.01 3.50
C ALA A 38 -1.86 26.48 3.25
N SER A 39 -1.08 26.21 4.30
CA SER A 39 0.25 25.62 4.18
C SER A 39 0.21 24.18 3.63
N LEU A 40 -0.79 23.41 4.05
CA LEU A 40 -1.02 22.07 3.51
C LEU A 40 -1.40 22.14 2.02
N SER A 41 -2.29 23.05 1.65
CA SER A 41 -2.66 23.25 0.24
C SER A 41 -1.46 23.67 -0.61
N LEU A 42 -0.56 24.49 -0.08
CA LEU A 42 0.69 24.86 -0.74
C LEU A 42 1.63 23.65 -0.86
N SER A 43 1.73 22.79 0.14
CA SER A 43 2.58 21.59 0.06
C SER A 43 2.13 20.63 -1.04
N TYR A 44 0.84 20.54 -1.32
CA TYR A 44 0.29 19.72 -2.40
C TYR A 44 0.59 20.24 -3.81
N THR A 45 1.09 21.47 -3.95
CA THR A 45 1.54 21.99 -5.24
C THR A 45 2.88 21.41 -5.68
N ASN A 46 3.64 20.86 -4.74
CA ASN A 46 4.90 20.15 -5.01
C ASN A 46 4.69 18.66 -4.87
N ILE A 47 4.80 17.95 -5.96
CA ILE A 47 4.62 16.49 -6.01
C ILE A 47 5.99 15.85 -6.09
N PHE A 48 6.32 15.05 -5.08
CA PHE A 48 7.56 14.30 -5.01
C PHE A 48 7.31 12.82 -5.29
N ALA A 49 8.32 12.15 -5.86
CA ALA A 49 8.30 10.70 -5.99
C ALA A 49 8.27 10.07 -4.58
N SER A 50 7.40 9.09 -4.38
CA SER A 50 7.29 8.37 -3.10
C SER A 50 8.42 7.37 -2.88
N HIS A 51 9.01 6.86 -3.95
CA HIS A 51 10.06 5.84 -3.93
C HIS A 51 11.03 6.07 -5.10
N ASP A 52 12.21 5.46 -5.01
CA ASP A 52 13.15 5.40 -6.13
C ASP A 52 12.60 4.48 -7.22
N GLY A 53 12.72 4.88 -8.47
CA GLY A 53 12.19 4.10 -9.57
C GLY A 53 12.22 4.82 -10.91
N ASP A 54 11.68 4.15 -11.92
CA ASP A 54 11.58 4.66 -13.28
C ASP A 54 10.18 5.26 -13.54
N LEU A 55 10.17 6.40 -14.21
CA LEU A 55 8.91 7.00 -14.64
C LEU A 55 8.42 6.32 -15.92
N GLY A 56 7.16 5.94 -15.92
CA GLY A 56 6.51 5.46 -17.11
C GLY A 56 6.12 6.60 -18.08
N GLN A 57 5.12 6.34 -18.92
CA GLN A 57 4.70 7.31 -19.93
C GLN A 57 4.18 8.60 -19.29
N LEU A 58 4.86 9.71 -19.52
CA LEU A 58 4.45 11.03 -19.08
C LEU A 58 3.27 11.53 -19.94
N ARG A 59 2.14 11.80 -19.28
CA ARG A 59 0.93 12.31 -19.92
C ARG A 59 0.67 13.79 -19.69
N VAL A 60 1.51 14.41 -18.86
CA VAL A 60 1.35 15.80 -18.44
C VAL A 60 2.51 16.62 -18.97
N HIS A 61 2.23 17.78 -19.55
CA HIS A 61 3.20 18.70 -20.11
C HIS A 61 3.12 20.05 -19.41
N PRO A 62 4.19 20.85 -19.42
CA PRO A 62 4.13 22.22 -18.92
C PRO A 62 2.96 22.99 -19.55
N GLY A 63 2.14 23.64 -18.71
CA GLY A 63 0.92 24.31 -19.14
C GLY A 63 -0.36 23.47 -19.11
N SER A 64 -0.27 22.17 -18.82
CA SER A 64 -1.45 21.33 -18.61
C SER A 64 -2.16 21.68 -17.31
N VAL A 65 -3.47 21.69 -17.32
CA VAL A 65 -4.30 21.85 -16.13
C VAL A 65 -4.48 20.48 -15.48
N VAL A 66 -4.19 20.40 -14.19
CA VAL A 66 -4.34 19.17 -13.40
C VAL A 66 -5.38 19.39 -12.30
N SER A 67 -6.13 18.35 -11.98
CA SER A 67 -7.13 18.36 -10.92
C SER A 67 -6.69 17.52 -9.72
N PRO A 68 -7.12 17.82 -8.50
CA PRO A 68 -6.87 16.97 -7.35
C PRO A 68 -7.36 15.53 -7.60
N GLY A 69 -6.50 14.54 -7.28
CA GLY A 69 -6.80 13.13 -7.51
C GLY A 69 -6.52 12.62 -8.93
N GLN A 70 -6.06 13.46 -9.83
CA GLN A 70 -5.68 13.05 -11.17
C GLN A 70 -4.35 12.31 -11.17
N ALA A 71 -4.31 11.11 -11.78
CA ALA A 71 -3.06 10.38 -12.00
C ALA A 71 -2.20 11.13 -13.05
N LEU A 72 -0.97 11.47 -12.69
CA LEU A 72 -0.07 12.27 -13.53
C LEU A 72 0.89 11.38 -14.32
N VAL A 73 1.58 10.50 -13.62
CA VAL A 73 2.58 9.59 -14.21
C VAL A 73 2.66 8.32 -13.38
N PRO A 74 2.74 7.13 -13.98
CA PRO A 74 3.03 5.91 -13.25
C PRO A 74 4.51 5.90 -12.85
N LEU A 75 4.77 5.57 -11.58
CA LEU A 75 6.10 5.32 -11.05
C LEU A 75 6.28 3.81 -10.89
N ILE A 76 7.31 3.26 -11.50
CA ILE A 76 7.70 1.85 -11.41
C ILE A 76 8.83 1.77 -10.40
N GLU A 77 8.58 1.14 -9.28
CA GLU A 77 9.54 1.01 -8.18
C GLU A 77 10.70 0.09 -8.58
N ALA A 78 11.94 0.55 -8.34
CA ALA A 78 13.15 -0.08 -8.86
C ALA A 78 13.40 -1.50 -8.33
N ASN A 79 12.91 -1.85 -7.13
CA ASN A 79 13.21 -3.12 -6.47
C ASN A 79 11.97 -3.98 -6.19
N SER A 80 10.83 -3.68 -6.82
CA SER A 80 9.55 -4.34 -6.56
C SER A 80 9.05 -5.09 -7.80
N TYR A 81 9.90 -5.93 -8.38
CA TYR A 81 9.52 -6.74 -9.54
C TYR A 81 9.03 -8.11 -9.10
N TRP A 82 7.91 -8.53 -9.67
CA TRP A 82 7.38 -9.89 -9.54
C TRP A 82 6.94 -10.42 -10.88
N ILE A 83 6.85 -11.74 -10.98
CA ILE A 83 6.33 -12.43 -12.14
C ILE A 83 5.07 -13.17 -11.76
N GLN A 84 4.03 -12.99 -12.54
CA GLN A 84 2.82 -13.78 -12.46
C GLN A 84 2.88 -14.91 -13.47
N ALA A 85 3.19 -16.12 -13.01
CA ALA A 85 3.23 -17.30 -13.82
C ALA A 85 1.91 -18.08 -13.74
N ASN A 86 1.32 -18.46 -14.88
CA ASN A 86 0.05 -19.15 -14.95
C ASN A 86 0.26 -20.65 -15.16
N PHE A 87 0.37 -21.42 -14.08
CA PHE A 87 0.56 -22.86 -14.11
C PHE A 87 -0.76 -23.61 -14.37
N LYS A 88 -0.67 -24.77 -15.00
CA LYS A 88 -1.82 -25.65 -15.18
C LYS A 88 -2.23 -26.29 -13.85
N GLU A 89 -3.50 -26.66 -13.73
CA GLU A 89 -4.08 -27.29 -12.54
C GLU A 89 -3.29 -28.53 -12.06
N ASP A 90 -2.86 -29.38 -12.97
CA ASP A 90 -2.07 -30.58 -12.68
C ASP A 90 -0.66 -30.26 -12.13
N GLN A 91 -0.07 -29.15 -12.53
CA GLN A 91 1.24 -28.69 -12.09
C GLN A 91 1.17 -27.94 -10.76
N THR A 92 0.08 -27.19 -10.53
CA THR A 92 -0.08 -26.36 -9.34
C THR A 92 -0.07 -27.17 -8.04
N GLY A 93 -0.57 -28.41 -8.07
CA GLY A 93 -0.58 -29.30 -6.89
C GLY A 93 0.81 -29.70 -6.38
N LEU A 94 1.85 -29.57 -7.22
CA LEU A 94 3.24 -29.87 -6.86
C LEU A 94 3.99 -28.67 -6.31
N LEU A 95 3.45 -27.45 -6.50
CA LEU A 95 4.10 -26.21 -6.10
C LEU A 95 3.86 -25.91 -4.62
N LYS A 96 4.88 -25.36 -3.97
CA LYS A 96 4.81 -24.86 -2.59
C LYS A 96 5.44 -23.47 -2.52
N VAL A 97 4.91 -22.64 -1.62
CA VAL A 97 5.52 -21.36 -1.28
C VAL A 97 6.94 -21.58 -0.77
N GLY A 98 7.88 -20.75 -1.21
CA GLY A 98 9.29 -20.83 -0.88
C GLY A 98 10.14 -21.65 -1.87
N MET A 99 9.55 -22.30 -2.86
CA MET A 99 10.32 -23.00 -3.92
C MET A 99 11.06 -21.99 -4.80
N VAL A 100 12.25 -22.40 -5.24
CA VAL A 100 13.07 -21.62 -6.17
C VAL A 100 12.55 -21.81 -7.60
N ALA A 101 12.42 -20.70 -8.29
CA ALA A 101 12.02 -20.66 -9.70
C ALA A 101 13.16 -20.09 -10.55
N THR A 102 13.38 -20.71 -11.68
CA THR A 102 14.26 -20.23 -12.74
C THR A 102 13.41 -19.51 -13.77
N ILE A 103 13.83 -18.33 -14.17
CA ILE A 103 13.07 -17.42 -15.00
C ILE A 103 13.91 -17.00 -16.19
N GLU A 104 13.38 -17.16 -17.37
CA GLU A 104 13.97 -16.73 -18.63
C GLU A 104 13.03 -15.70 -19.26
N LEU A 105 13.54 -14.49 -19.48
CA LEU A 105 12.80 -13.40 -20.12
C LEU A 105 12.98 -13.49 -21.62
N ASP A 106 11.89 -13.39 -22.38
CA ASP A 106 11.97 -13.35 -23.85
C ASP A 106 12.78 -12.15 -24.36
N LEU A 107 12.91 -11.13 -23.53
CA LEU A 107 13.71 -9.94 -23.82
C LEU A 107 15.21 -10.22 -23.79
N TYR A 108 15.66 -11.18 -22.97
CA TYR A 108 17.06 -11.54 -22.76
C TYR A 108 17.20 -13.07 -22.66
N PRO A 109 17.14 -13.79 -23.80
CA PRO A 109 17.07 -15.25 -23.78
C PRO A 109 18.34 -15.94 -23.24
N ASP A 110 19.47 -15.23 -23.25
CA ASP A 110 20.75 -15.77 -22.72
C ASP A 110 20.96 -15.49 -21.22
N VAL A 111 19.98 -14.82 -20.57
CA VAL A 111 20.08 -14.43 -19.16
C VAL A 111 19.01 -15.15 -18.33
N THR A 112 19.48 -15.87 -17.34
CA THR A 112 18.62 -16.59 -16.40
C THR A 112 18.51 -15.81 -15.09
N TYR A 113 17.28 -15.58 -14.66
CA TYR A 113 16.98 -14.93 -13.38
C TYR A 113 16.49 -15.96 -12.38
N THR A 114 16.72 -15.70 -11.11
CA THR A 114 16.25 -16.54 -10.01
C THR A 114 15.15 -15.83 -9.25
N GLY A 115 14.13 -16.56 -8.87
CA GLY A 115 13.03 -16.06 -8.05
C GLY A 115 12.54 -17.11 -7.07
N VAL A 116 11.65 -16.68 -6.18
CA VAL A 116 11.04 -17.53 -5.16
C VAL A 116 9.52 -17.46 -5.28
N VAL A 117 8.87 -18.60 -5.21
CA VAL A 117 7.40 -18.69 -5.17
C VAL A 117 6.92 -18.03 -3.87
N GLU A 118 6.27 -16.88 -4.00
CA GLU A 118 5.77 -16.08 -2.87
C GLU A 118 4.34 -16.46 -2.51
N ALA A 119 3.47 -16.60 -3.52
CA ALA A 119 2.08 -16.94 -3.30
C ALA A 119 1.52 -17.77 -4.46
N ILE A 120 0.61 -18.67 -4.12
CA ILE A 120 -0.16 -19.47 -5.08
C ILE A 120 -1.63 -19.05 -4.93
N SER A 121 -2.26 -18.61 -6.02
CA SER A 121 -3.67 -18.19 -5.97
C SER A 121 -4.57 -19.38 -5.60
N PRO A 122 -5.51 -19.21 -4.66
CA PRO A 122 -6.49 -20.24 -4.33
C PRO A 122 -7.57 -20.43 -5.40
N ALA A 123 -7.63 -19.54 -6.39
CA ALA A 123 -8.63 -19.56 -7.44
C ALA A 123 -7.99 -19.49 -8.83
N SER A 124 -8.62 -20.13 -9.81
CA SER A 124 -8.17 -20.07 -11.21
C SER A 124 -8.44 -18.68 -11.82
N GLY A 125 -7.68 -18.33 -12.84
CA GLY A 125 -7.87 -17.06 -13.54
C GLY A 125 -9.28 -16.88 -14.14
N SER A 126 -9.93 -17.98 -14.55
CA SER A 126 -11.29 -17.95 -15.08
C SER A 126 -12.36 -17.62 -14.02
N SER A 127 -12.08 -17.89 -12.73
CA SER A 127 -13.01 -17.59 -11.62
C SER A 127 -13.19 -16.07 -11.40
N PHE A 128 -12.23 -15.27 -11.86
CA PHE A 128 -12.27 -13.81 -11.79
C PHE A 128 -12.65 -13.14 -13.11
N SER A 129 -13.01 -13.94 -14.14
CA SER A 129 -13.45 -13.39 -15.42
C SER A 129 -14.85 -12.80 -15.30
N LEU A 130 -15.06 -11.62 -15.89
CA LEU A 130 -16.38 -10.98 -16.01
C LEU A 130 -17.39 -11.84 -16.80
N LEU A 131 -16.89 -12.69 -17.70
CA LEU A 131 -17.69 -13.62 -18.51
C LEU A 131 -17.04 -15.02 -18.38
N PRO A 132 -17.47 -15.81 -17.41
CA PRO A 132 -17.03 -17.22 -17.35
C PRO A 132 -17.43 -17.93 -18.63
N PRO A 133 -16.61 -18.84 -19.18
CA PRO A 133 -16.98 -19.64 -20.32
C PRO A 133 -18.12 -20.60 -19.93
N GLU A 134 -19.33 -20.28 -20.36
CA GLU A 134 -20.48 -21.16 -20.22
C GLU A 134 -20.54 -22.12 -21.40
N ASN A 135 -20.39 -23.42 -21.13
CA ASN A 135 -20.61 -24.46 -22.14
C ASN A 135 -22.12 -24.73 -22.27
N ALA A 136 -22.85 -23.80 -22.92
CA ALA A 136 -24.31 -23.87 -23.08
C ALA A 136 -24.77 -24.91 -24.14
N THR A 137 -23.88 -25.52 -24.88
CA THR A 137 -24.18 -26.49 -25.94
C THR A 137 -23.69 -27.87 -25.55
N GLY A 138 -24.55 -28.69 -25.00
CA GLY A 138 -24.63 -30.14 -24.89
C GLY A 138 -23.39 -31.06 -24.84
N ASN A 139 -22.22 -30.63 -25.22
CA ASN A 139 -20.99 -31.42 -25.22
C ASN A 139 -20.02 -30.83 -24.18
N TRP A 140 -19.94 -31.44 -23.01
CA TRP A 140 -19.02 -31.05 -21.96
C TRP A 140 -17.58 -31.38 -22.34
N VAL A 141 -16.72 -30.38 -22.43
CA VAL A 141 -15.28 -30.54 -22.65
C VAL A 141 -14.55 -30.06 -21.39
N LYS A 142 -13.71 -30.90 -20.80
CA LYS A 142 -12.84 -30.53 -19.70
C LYS A 142 -11.77 -29.55 -20.18
N VAL A 143 -11.88 -28.28 -19.79
CA VAL A 143 -10.85 -27.27 -20.06
C VAL A 143 -9.94 -27.18 -18.82
N PRO A 144 -8.65 -27.51 -18.92
CA PRO A 144 -7.72 -27.41 -17.79
C PRO A 144 -7.59 -25.95 -17.37
N GLN A 145 -7.82 -25.70 -16.08
CA GLN A 145 -7.72 -24.38 -15.52
C GLN A 145 -6.26 -23.98 -15.28
N ARG A 146 -6.01 -22.66 -15.26
CA ARG A 146 -4.69 -22.10 -14.92
C ARG A 146 -4.79 -21.31 -13.64
N PHE A 147 -3.82 -21.52 -12.75
CA PHE A 147 -3.72 -20.86 -11.47
C PHE A 147 -2.56 -19.88 -11.51
N PRO A 148 -2.80 -18.58 -11.21
CA PRO A 148 -1.73 -17.59 -11.13
C PRO A 148 -0.88 -17.85 -9.88
N VAL A 149 0.42 -17.89 -10.08
CA VAL A 149 1.45 -18.04 -9.05
C VAL A 149 2.31 -16.78 -9.09
N LEU A 150 2.46 -16.15 -7.93
CA LEU A 150 3.29 -14.98 -7.76
C LEU A 150 4.70 -15.41 -7.41
N ILE A 151 5.66 -14.96 -8.19
CA ILE A 151 7.08 -15.25 -8.01
C ILE A 151 7.81 -13.93 -7.82
N ARG A 152 8.44 -13.76 -6.66
CA ARG A 152 9.28 -12.62 -6.38
C ARG A 152 10.67 -12.85 -6.94
N LEU A 153 11.16 -11.90 -7.72
CA LEU A 153 12.52 -11.91 -8.24
C LEU A 153 13.53 -11.59 -7.13
N ASP A 154 14.67 -12.27 -7.20
CA ASP A 154 15.81 -11.91 -6.38
C ASP A 154 16.54 -10.73 -7.04
N THR A 155 16.26 -9.53 -6.55
CA THR A 155 16.83 -8.29 -7.08
C THR A 155 18.33 -8.15 -6.84
N ALA A 156 18.90 -8.89 -5.86
CA ALA A 156 20.33 -8.89 -5.59
C ALA A 156 21.15 -9.58 -6.70
N SER A 157 20.53 -10.47 -7.46
CA SER A 157 21.16 -11.21 -8.56
C SER A 157 20.94 -10.57 -9.93
N LEU A 158 20.33 -9.39 -10.02
CA LEU A 158 20.04 -8.72 -11.29
C LEU A 158 21.31 -8.15 -11.92
N PRO A 159 21.66 -8.54 -13.15
CA PRO A 159 22.76 -7.92 -13.87
C PRO A 159 22.39 -6.47 -14.25
N ALA A 160 23.26 -5.53 -13.95
CA ALA A 160 23.02 -4.11 -14.23
C ALA A 160 22.81 -3.81 -15.73
N ASP A 161 23.38 -4.65 -16.60
CA ASP A 161 23.31 -4.49 -18.05
C ASP A 161 21.97 -4.92 -18.66
N TYR A 162 21.12 -5.63 -17.89
CA TYR A 162 19.85 -6.18 -18.36
C TYR A 162 18.66 -5.71 -17.50
N PRO A 163 18.24 -4.45 -17.65
CA PRO A 163 17.18 -3.86 -16.83
C PRO A 163 15.85 -4.55 -17.10
N LEU A 164 15.14 -4.86 -16.02
CA LEU A 164 13.80 -5.43 -16.09
C LEU A 164 12.81 -4.44 -16.68
N ARG A 165 11.85 -4.96 -17.46
CA ARG A 165 10.77 -4.15 -18.04
C ARG A 165 9.42 -4.73 -17.67
N VAL A 166 8.54 -3.89 -17.17
CA VAL A 166 7.16 -4.27 -16.85
C VAL A 166 6.42 -4.63 -18.13
N GLY A 167 5.71 -5.75 -18.11
CA GLY A 167 4.97 -6.27 -19.26
C GLY A 167 5.79 -7.18 -20.18
N ALA A 168 7.04 -7.50 -19.84
CA ALA A 168 7.82 -8.49 -20.57
C ALA A 168 7.26 -9.91 -20.35
N SER A 169 7.29 -10.71 -21.41
CA SER A 169 6.97 -12.14 -21.35
C SER A 169 8.13 -12.93 -20.78
N SER A 170 7.80 -14.01 -20.08
CA SER A 170 8.80 -14.87 -19.47
C SER A 170 8.36 -16.33 -19.43
N THR A 171 9.34 -17.22 -19.51
CA THR A 171 9.17 -18.65 -19.22
C THR A 171 9.67 -18.93 -17.80
N VAL A 172 8.87 -19.61 -17.01
CA VAL A 172 9.19 -19.94 -15.62
C VAL A 172 9.24 -21.43 -15.44
N THR A 173 10.35 -21.91 -14.89
CA THR A 173 10.58 -23.31 -14.53
C THR A 173 10.77 -23.40 -13.02
N VAL A 174 9.97 -24.22 -12.33
CA VAL A 174 10.10 -24.48 -10.91
C VAL A 174 10.57 -25.91 -10.70
N ASP A 175 11.70 -26.07 -10.02
CA ASP A 175 12.20 -27.40 -9.66
C ASP A 175 11.49 -27.91 -8.41
N THR A 176 10.61 -28.89 -8.60
CA THR A 176 9.83 -29.50 -7.52
C THR A 176 10.59 -30.55 -6.73
N THR A 177 11.79 -30.94 -7.19
CA THR A 177 12.63 -31.95 -6.52
C THR A 177 13.51 -31.34 -5.42
N GLN A 178 13.86 -30.08 -5.54
CA GLN A 178 14.68 -29.35 -4.56
C GLN A 178 13.79 -28.60 -3.56
N GLN A 179 13.69 -29.11 -2.36
CA GLN A 179 12.99 -28.46 -1.25
C GLN A 179 13.93 -27.43 -0.57
N GLN A 180 14.52 -26.54 -1.34
CA GLN A 180 15.37 -25.47 -0.85
C GLN A 180 14.53 -24.22 -0.68
N SER A 181 14.00 -24.03 0.51
CA SER A 181 13.36 -22.78 0.90
C SER A 181 14.45 -21.75 1.22
N LEU A 182 14.63 -20.77 0.34
CA LEU A 182 15.36 -19.56 0.73
C LEU A 182 14.58 -18.87 1.87
N PRO A 183 15.24 -18.38 2.91
CA PRO A 183 14.55 -17.66 3.97
C PRO A 183 13.88 -16.41 3.38
N LEU A 184 12.56 -16.36 3.49
CA LEU A 184 11.80 -15.16 3.19
C LEU A 184 12.29 -14.08 4.17
N THR A 185 12.98 -13.08 3.66
CA THR A 185 13.24 -11.88 4.46
C THR A 185 11.87 -11.31 4.82
N PRO A 186 11.52 -11.21 6.11
CA PRO A 186 10.20 -10.71 6.49
C PRO A 186 10.02 -9.31 5.91
N ALA A 187 8.88 -9.12 5.23
CA ALA A 187 8.46 -7.80 4.80
C ALA A 187 8.61 -6.84 6.00
N VAL A 188 9.22 -5.70 5.74
CA VAL A 188 9.42 -4.62 6.72
C VAL A 188 8.12 -4.43 7.49
N SER A 189 8.14 -4.77 8.78
CA SER A 189 7.02 -4.51 9.67
C SER A 189 6.80 -3.00 9.70
N LEU A 190 5.64 -2.57 9.26
CA LEU A 190 5.19 -1.19 9.46
C LEU A 190 5.25 -0.89 10.96
N PRO A 191 5.81 0.26 11.38
CA PRO A 191 5.80 0.64 12.78
C PRO A 191 4.37 0.72 13.27
N ASP A 192 4.12 0.00 14.33
CA ASP A 192 2.83 -0.10 15.02
C ASP A 192 2.47 1.28 15.59
N SER A 193 1.69 2.05 14.85
CA SER A 193 1.16 3.33 15.29
C SER A 193 -0.13 3.09 16.07
N GLN A 194 -0.02 2.54 17.26
CA GLN A 194 -1.09 2.61 18.23
C GLN A 194 -0.84 3.79 19.19
N PRO A 195 -1.70 4.81 19.19
CA PRO A 195 -1.76 5.71 20.34
C PRO A 195 -2.48 4.95 21.46
N GLU A 196 -1.74 4.55 22.48
CA GLU A 196 -2.33 4.08 23.75
C GLU A 196 -3.12 5.22 24.38
N THR A 197 -4.42 5.22 24.15
CA THR A 197 -5.36 6.03 24.95
C THR A 197 -5.53 5.35 26.29
N LYS A 198 -4.69 5.75 27.25
CA LYS A 198 -4.83 5.34 28.65
C LYS A 198 -6.07 6.02 29.23
N LEU A 199 -7.17 5.28 29.27
CA LEU A 199 -8.36 5.65 30.02
C LEU A 199 -8.03 5.48 31.51
N GLU A 200 -7.76 6.57 32.19
CA GLU A 200 -7.67 6.63 33.65
C GLU A 200 -9.07 6.47 34.22
N THR A 201 -9.38 5.29 34.73
CA THR A 201 -10.57 5.01 35.51
C THR A 201 -10.38 5.59 36.93
N LYS A 202 -11.11 6.65 37.23
CA LYS A 202 -11.20 7.24 38.58
C LYS A 202 -11.98 6.29 39.49
N PRO A 203 -11.47 5.91 40.66
CA PRO A 203 -12.22 5.08 41.58
C PRO A 203 -13.34 5.89 42.27
N ASP A 204 -14.53 5.32 42.26
CA ASP A 204 -15.72 5.79 42.98
C ASP A 204 -15.45 5.76 44.48
N ALA A 205 -15.77 6.87 45.13
CA ALA A 205 -15.79 6.98 46.57
C ALA A 205 -17.03 6.27 47.12
N GLN A 206 -16.81 5.25 47.94
CA GLN A 206 -17.83 4.60 48.74
C GLN A 206 -18.32 5.56 49.82
N GLU A 207 -19.61 5.89 49.77
CA GLU A 207 -20.39 6.29 50.93
C GLU A 207 -20.79 5.07 51.74
N THR A 208 -20.54 5.10 53.01
CA THR A 208 -21.17 4.25 54.04
C THR A 208 -21.41 5.08 55.30
N PRO A 209 -22.32 4.63 56.15
CA PRO A 209 -23.62 5.20 56.46
C PRO A 209 -23.60 6.15 57.64
#